data_8c0d1d16c8170557fd0f2672d9c61a2b
#
_entry.id   8c0d1d16c8170557fd0f2672d9c61a2b
#
_cell.length_a   1.000
_cell.length_b   1.000
_cell.length_c   1.000
_cell.angle_alpha   90.00
_cell.angle_beta   90.00
_cell.angle_gamma   90.00
#
_symmetry.space_group_name_H-M   'P 1'
#
loop_
_entity.id
_entity.type
_entity.pdbx_description
1 polymer ?
#
loop_
_entity_poly.entity_id
_entity_poly.type
_entity_poly.pdbx_seq_one_letter_code
_entity_poly.pdbx_strand_id
1 'polypeptide(L)'
;MDDEKKPWRRKNPFFDLFSEFDRMDEMMDEMMGRAFKDMKSMKGKPMTYGFSMKIGPDGKPRIQEFGNVRPTQEKLEVKEHREPLVDVIDRDDEIDVLAELPGVEKKDIDLRFDGGDLIVSVPKKFHKQVHLKEKVDENKIKATYKNGVLSVTLKKIAPKKKGKKVRVE
;
A
#
# COMPACT_ATOMS: atom_id res chain seq x y z
N MET A 1 17.66 41.39 -23.01
CA MET A 1 17.26 41.72 -21.61
C MET A 1 17.03 40.37 -20.92
N ASP A 2 18.03 39.99 -20.14
CA ASP A 2 18.28 38.62 -19.72
C ASP A 2 17.27 38.11 -18.70
N ASP A 3 16.65 36.98 -19.06
CA ASP A 3 15.80 36.24 -18.15
C ASP A 3 16.72 35.30 -17.32
N GLU A 4 17.15 35.81 -16.16
CA GLU A 4 18.03 35.14 -15.24
C GLU A 4 17.39 33.79 -14.81
N LYS A 5 17.95 32.71 -15.35
CA LYS A 5 17.74 31.35 -14.85
C LYS A 5 18.12 31.27 -13.38
N LYS A 6 17.12 31.30 -12.51
CA LYS A 6 17.31 31.07 -11.06
C LYS A 6 17.74 29.62 -10.80
N PRO A 7 18.98 29.37 -10.30
CA PRO A 7 19.57 28.02 -10.23
C PRO A 7 19.12 27.18 -9.01
N TRP A 8 18.08 27.56 -8.28
CA TRP A 8 17.66 26.90 -7.04
C TRP A 8 16.26 26.28 -7.06
N ARG A 9 15.75 25.93 -8.25
CA ARG A 9 14.71 24.90 -8.35
C ARG A 9 15.33 23.51 -8.17
N ARG A 10 16.06 23.29 -7.08
CA ARG A 10 16.28 21.93 -6.60
C ARG A 10 14.91 21.39 -6.26
N LYS A 11 14.53 20.25 -6.86
CA LYS A 11 13.33 19.49 -6.54
C LYS A 11 13.30 19.33 -5.02
N ASN A 12 12.51 20.17 -4.35
CA ASN A 12 12.36 20.09 -2.92
C ASN A 12 11.34 18.96 -2.68
N PRO A 13 11.72 17.84 -2.06
CA PRO A 13 10.80 16.71 -1.85
C PRO A 13 9.56 17.14 -1.05
N PHE A 14 9.61 18.23 -0.31
CA PHE A 14 8.46 18.83 0.33
C PHE A 14 7.45 19.45 -0.65
N PHE A 15 7.89 20.01 -1.77
CA PHE A 15 6.96 20.55 -2.79
C PHE A 15 6.19 19.43 -3.51
N ASP A 16 6.86 18.31 -3.79
CA ASP A 16 6.19 17.14 -4.35
C ASP A 16 5.17 16.56 -3.34
N LEU A 17 5.47 16.63 -2.04
CA LEU A 17 4.57 16.21 -0.98
C LEU A 17 3.30 17.07 -0.92
N PHE A 18 3.42 18.39 -0.98
CA PHE A 18 2.27 19.30 -0.97
C PHE A 18 1.39 19.11 -2.21
N SER A 19 1.98 18.91 -3.39
CA SER A 19 1.20 18.65 -4.61
C SER A 19 0.42 17.32 -4.53
N GLU A 20 0.93 16.32 -3.83
CA GLU A 20 0.20 15.07 -3.58
C GLU A 20 -0.95 15.27 -2.57
N PHE A 21 -0.80 16.15 -1.59
CA PHE A 21 -1.89 16.54 -0.69
C PHE A 21 -3.00 17.29 -1.42
N ASP A 22 -2.66 18.27 -2.27
CA ASP A 22 -3.64 19.01 -3.06
C ASP A 22 -4.44 18.06 -3.98
N ARG A 23 -3.77 17.11 -4.62
CA ARG A 23 -4.44 16.07 -5.43
C ARG A 23 -5.35 15.16 -4.59
N MET A 24 -4.96 14.88 -3.36
CA MET A 24 -5.75 14.08 -2.44
C MET A 24 -6.99 14.82 -1.98
N ASP A 25 -6.88 16.11 -1.68
CA ASP A 25 -8.02 16.96 -1.32
C ASP A 25 -9.03 17.03 -2.47
N GLU A 26 -8.58 17.27 -3.70
CA GLU A 26 -9.43 17.24 -4.89
C GLU A 26 -10.11 15.87 -5.07
N MET A 27 -9.39 14.78 -4.90
CA MET A 27 -9.93 13.41 -5.00
C MET A 27 -10.93 13.12 -3.88
N MET A 28 -10.68 13.59 -2.66
CA MET A 28 -11.59 13.47 -1.52
C MET A 28 -12.88 14.24 -1.77
N ASP A 29 -12.80 15.49 -2.23
CA ASP A 29 -13.96 16.32 -2.54
C ASP A 29 -14.80 15.72 -3.67
N GLU A 30 -14.15 15.22 -4.71
CA GLU A 30 -14.83 14.56 -5.82
C GLU A 30 -15.50 13.25 -5.35
N MET A 31 -14.81 12.46 -4.54
CA MET A 31 -15.35 11.22 -3.99
C MET A 31 -16.53 11.48 -3.05
N MET A 32 -16.44 12.48 -2.17
CA MET A 32 -17.53 12.87 -1.29
C MET A 32 -18.73 13.38 -2.08
N GLY A 33 -18.50 14.23 -3.10
CA GLY A 33 -19.56 14.72 -3.98
C GLY A 33 -20.29 13.60 -4.72
N ARG A 34 -19.56 12.57 -5.19
CA ARG A 34 -20.14 11.38 -5.82
C ARG A 34 -20.87 10.50 -4.80
N ALA A 35 -20.28 10.29 -3.61
CA ALA A 35 -20.91 9.49 -2.55
C ALA A 35 -22.28 10.06 -2.15
N PHE A 36 -22.42 11.38 -2.04
CA PHE A 36 -23.69 12.01 -1.75
C PHE A 36 -24.73 11.86 -2.89
N LYS A 37 -24.28 11.89 -4.15
CA LYS A 37 -25.17 11.65 -5.30
C LYS A 37 -25.65 10.21 -5.37
N ASP A 38 -24.75 9.27 -5.11
CA ASP A 38 -25.02 7.83 -5.25
C ASP A 38 -25.61 7.20 -3.99
N MET A 39 -25.71 7.93 -2.88
CA MET A 39 -26.21 7.42 -1.59
C MET A 39 -27.64 6.86 -1.68
N LYS A 40 -28.46 7.33 -2.61
CA LYS A 40 -29.81 6.78 -2.87
C LYS A 40 -29.77 5.39 -3.51
N SER A 41 -28.74 5.09 -4.32
CA SER A 41 -28.58 3.80 -5.02
C SER A 41 -27.81 2.76 -4.18
N MET A 42 -27.01 3.20 -3.19
CA MET A 42 -26.16 2.36 -2.35
C MET A 42 -26.82 1.94 -1.03
N LYS A 43 -28.16 1.89 -0.98
CA LYS A 43 -28.93 1.58 0.24
C LYS A 43 -28.38 0.37 0.99
N GLY A 44 -27.93 0.61 2.23
CA GLY A 44 -27.66 -0.43 3.22
C GLY A 44 -26.27 -1.09 3.19
N LYS A 45 -25.36 -0.65 2.31
CA LYS A 45 -23.98 -1.19 2.32
C LYS A 45 -23.06 -0.25 3.12
N PRO A 46 -22.39 -0.74 4.16
CA PRO A 46 -21.40 0.09 4.86
C PRO A 46 -20.23 0.40 3.94
N MET A 47 -19.86 1.67 3.86
CA MET A 47 -18.75 2.15 3.05
C MET A 47 -17.59 2.54 3.97
N THR A 48 -16.41 2.10 3.61
CA THR A 48 -15.17 2.47 4.30
C THR A 48 -14.13 2.82 3.22
N TYR A 49 -13.55 4.00 3.34
CA TYR A 49 -12.41 4.43 2.54
C TYR A 49 -11.38 5.09 3.45
N GLY A 50 -10.13 4.80 3.20
CA GLY A 50 -9.02 5.45 3.87
C GLY A 50 -7.75 5.31 3.06
N PHE A 51 -6.77 6.12 3.40
CA PHE A 51 -5.44 6.03 2.81
C PHE A 51 -4.38 6.19 3.90
N SER A 52 -3.20 5.65 3.61
CA SER A 52 -1.99 5.81 4.40
C SER A 52 -0.90 6.35 3.48
N MET A 53 -0.18 7.37 3.95
CA MET A 53 0.97 7.90 3.23
C MET A 53 2.24 7.70 4.05
N LYS A 54 3.28 7.19 3.39
CA LYS A 54 4.61 7.00 3.96
C LYS A 54 5.65 7.59 3.04
N ILE A 55 6.67 8.22 3.61
CA ILE A 55 7.83 8.68 2.84
C ILE A 55 8.85 7.53 2.83
N GLY A 56 9.19 7.04 1.65
CA GLY A 56 10.20 6.01 1.48
C GLY A 56 11.62 6.51 1.78
N PRO A 57 12.61 5.60 1.90
CA PRO A 57 14.02 5.98 2.07
C PRO A 57 14.57 6.80 0.90
N ASP A 58 13.92 6.72 -0.26
CA ASP A 58 14.19 7.50 -1.48
C ASP A 58 13.56 8.91 -1.45
N GLY A 59 12.94 9.30 -0.32
CA GLY A 59 12.26 10.57 -0.13
C GLY A 59 10.94 10.71 -0.90
N LYS A 60 10.44 9.64 -1.55
CA LYS A 60 9.21 9.67 -2.33
C LYS A 60 8.00 9.28 -1.48
N PRO A 61 6.86 9.98 -1.62
CA PRO A 61 5.63 9.59 -0.99
C PRO A 61 5.11 8.29 -1.63
N ARG A 62 4.64 7.39 -0.78
CA ARG A 62 3.95 6.15 -1.16
C ARG A 62 2.57 6.20 -0.53
N ILE A 63 1.55 6.29 -1.37
CA ILE A 63 0.15 6.31 -0.94
C ILE A 63 -0.41 4.91 -1.08
N GLN A 64 -1.11 4.47 -0.06
CA GLN A 64 -1.81 3.20 -0.03
C GLN A 64 -3.24 3.41 0.40
N GLU A 65 -4.17 2.96 -0.42
CA GLU A 65 -5.59 3.00 -0.13
C GLU A 65 -6.05 1.71 0.55
N PHE A 66 -7.04 1.83 1.43
CA PHE A 66 -7.67 0.69 2.10
C PHE A 66 -9.18 0.94 2.27
N GLY A 67 -9.94 -0.12 2.53
CA GLY A 67 -11.39 -0.06 2.64
C GLY A 67 -12.10 -0.85 1.56
N ASN A 68 -13.40 -0.62 1.39
CA ASN A 68 -14.23 -1.32 0.40
C ASN A 68 -14.78 -0.40 -0.71
N VAL A 69 -14.42 0.87 -0.71
CA VAL A 69 -14.81 1.82 -1.74
C VAL A 69 -13.61 2.07 -2.66
N ARG A 70 -13.84 2.04 -3.97
CA ARG A 70 -12.89 2.47 -4.97
C ARG A 70 -13.50 3.53 -5.86
N PRO A 71 -12.93 4.74 -5.94
CA PRO A 71 -13.31 5.73 -6.93
C PRO A 71 -12.85 5.25 -8.31
N THR A 72 -13.78 5.17 -9.26
CA THR A 72 -13.49 5.01 -10.68
C THR A 72 -13.80 6.31 -11.40
N GLN A 73 -13.41 6.45 -12.67
CA GLN A 73 -13.71 7.66 -13.46
C GLN A 73 -15.22 7.94 -13.59
N GLU A 74 -16.06 6.90 -13.52
CA GLU A 74 -17.50 7.02 -13.76
C GLU A 74 -18.35 6.93 -12.49
N LYS A 75 -17.92 6.17 -11.49
CA LYS A 75 -18.71 5.85 -10.28
C LYS A 75 -17.87 5.45 -9.09
N LEU A 76 -18.49 5.44 -7.91
CA LEU A 76 -17.94 4.74 -6.74
C LEU A 76 -18.31 3.26 -6.81
N GLU A 77 -17.32 2.42 -6.77
CA GLU A 77 -17.52 0.96 -6.68
C GLU A 77 -17.37 0.51 -5.23
N VAL A 78 -18.41 -0.10 -4.67
CA VAL A 78 -18.38 -0.68 -3.33
C VAL A 78 -18.17 -2.18 -3.46
N LYS A 79 -16.99 -2.66 -3.06
CA LYS A 79 -16.65 -4.08 -3.05
C LYS A 79 -17.25 -4.78 -1.83
N GLU A 80 -17.52 -6.08 -1.95
CA GLU A 80 -17.97 -6.90 -0.82
C GLU A 80 -16.88 -7.07 0.25
N HIS A 81 -15.63 -7.07 -0.18
CA HIS A 81 -14.47 -7.24 0.69
C HIS A 81 -13.77 -5.91 0.90
N ARG A 82 -13.29 -5.70 2.11
CA ARG A 82 -12.40 -4.57 2.41
C ARG A 82 -10.99 -4.90 2.00
N GLU A 83 -10.26 -3.93 1.48
CA GLU A 83 -8.81 -4.02 1.44
C GLU A 83 -8.27 -3.67 2.82
N PRO A 84 -7.48 -4.55 3.46
CA PRO A 84 -6.86 -4.26 4.75
C PRO A 84 -5.74 -3.24 4.57
N LEU A 85 -5.41 -2.53 5.65
CA LEU A 85 -4.17 -1.78 5.71
C LEU A 85 -3.00 -2.77 5.71
N VAL A 86 -2.04 -2.55 4.81
CA VAL A 86 -0.86 -3.41 4.65
C VAL A 86 0.39 -2.56 4.70
N ASP A 87 1.40 -3.03 5.40
CA ASP A 87 2.74 -2.46 5.41
C ASP A 87 3.72 -3.44 4.79
N VAL A 88 4.57 -2.95 3.88
CA VAL A 88 5.62 -3.75 3.23
C VAL A 88 6.97 -3.15 3.60
N ILE A 89 7.76 -3.90 4.35
CA ILE A 89 9.07 -3.51 4.82
C ILE A 89 10.13 -4.30 4.04
N ASP A 90 10.83 -3.62 3.16
CA ASP A 90 11.89 -4.21 2.34
C ASP A 90 13.23 -4.13 3.10
N ARG A 91 13.73 -5.26 3.59
CA ARG A 91 15.04 -5.40 4.23
C ARG A 91 16.08 -5.93 3.25
N ASP A 92 17.34 -6.02 3.67
CA ASP A 92 18.44 -6.47 2.81
C ASP A 92 18.22 -7.89 2.27
N ASP A 93 17.79 -8.84 3.13
CA ASP A 93 17.69 -10.28 2.84
C ASP A 93 16.25 -10.83 2.91
N GLU A 94 15.30 -10.02 3.36
CA GLU A 94 13.91 -10.44 3.49
C GLU A 94 12.94 -9.29 3.22
N ILE A 95 11.68 -9.63 3.00
CA ILE A 95 10.56 -8.70 2.93
C ILE A 95 9.58 -9.09 4.04
N ASP A 96 9.22 -8.14 4.89
CA ASP A 96 8.13 -8.31 5.84
C ASP A 96 6.87 -7.64 5.32
N VAL A 97 5.77 -8.39 5.31
CA VAL A 97 4.43 -7.88 4.98
C VAL A 97 3.56 -7.99 6.22
N LEU A 98 3.07 -6.85 6.68
CA LEU A 98 2.16 -6.75 7.82
C LEU A 98 0.77 -6.38 7.31
N ALA A 99 -0.27 -7.14 7.66
CA ALA A 99 -1.64 -6.85 7.28
C ALA A 99 -2.54 -6.79 8.52
N GLU A 100 -3.33 -5.72 8.63
CA GLU A 100 -4.29 -5.56 9.72
C GLU A 100 -5.61 -6.27 9.36
N LEU A 101 -5.94 -7.31 10.09
CA LEU A 101 -7.13 -8.14 9.89
C LEU A 101 -7.95 -8.21 11.19
N PRO A 102 -8.51 -7.09 11.66
CA PRO A 102 -9.25 -7.07 12.92
C PRO A 102 -10.51 -7.94 12.87
N GLY A 103 -10.79 -8.62 13.97
CA GLY A 103 -11.99 -9.46 14.09
C GLY A 103 -11.99 -10.72 13.23
N VAL A 104 -10.80 -11.25 12.89
CA VAL A 104 -10.60 -12.47 12.10
C VAL A 104 -10.05 -13.57 12.99
N GLU A 105 -10.45 -14.80 12.77
CA GLU A 105 -9.81 -15.97 13.37
C GLU A 105 -8.74 -16.50 12.44
N LYS A 106 -7.64 -17.02 13.00
CA LYS A 106 -6.50 -17.56 12.20
C LYS A 106 -6.93 -18.59 11.16
N LYS A 107 -7.92 -19.43 11.47
CA LYS A 107 -8.42 -20.48 10.58
C LYS A 107 -9.13 -19.95 9.33
N ASP A 108 -9.60 -18.69 9.37
CA ASP A 108 -10.32 -18.06 8.26
C ASP A 108 -9.40 -17.32 7.28
N ILE A 109 -8.10 -17.26 7.60
CA ILE A 109 -7.10 -16.60 6.75
C ILE A 109 -6.62 -17.58 5.69
N ASP A 110 -6.89 -17.27 4.42
CA ASP A 110 -6.27 -17.93 3.26
C ASP A 110 -5.12 -17.05 2.77
N LEU A 111 -3.91 -17.60 2.86
CA LEU A 111 -2.68 -16.94 2.44
C LEU A 111 -2.04 -17.73 1.31
N ARG A 112 -1.81 -17.08 0.17
CA ARG A 112 -1.19 -17.69 -1.01
C ARG A 112 -0.08 -16.81 -1.53
N PHE A 113 0.92 -17.44 -2.11
CA PHE A 113 1.97 -16.77 -2.87
C PHE A 113 2.03 -17.37 -4.27
N ASP A 114 1.88 -16.54 -5.29
CA ASP A 114 1.89 -16.97 -6.69
C ASP A 114 2.47 -15.88 -7.59
N GLY A 115 3.45 -16.25 -8.42
CA GLY A 115 4.01 -15.38 -9.45
C GLY A 115 4.60 -14.04 -8.96
N GLY A 116 5.01 -13.95 -7.68
CA GLY A 116 5.50 -12.71 -7.07
C GLY A 116 4.43 -11.92 -6.31
N ASP A 117 3.21 -12.43 -6.26
CA ASP A 117 2.09 -11.82 -5.56
C ASP A 117 1.77 -12.56 -4.26
N LEU A 118 1.74 -11.83 -3.15
CA LEU A 118 1.22 -12.33 -1.89
C LEU A 118 -0.27 -11.99 -1.82
N ILE A 119 -1.11 -13.01 -1.76
CA ILE A 119 -2.57 -12.88 -1.73
C ILE A 119 -3.06 -13.24 -0.33
N VAL A 120 -3.71 -12.28 0.32
CA VAL A 120 -4.35 -12.43 1.62
C VAL A 120 -5.86 -12.37 1.42
N SER A 121 -6.57 -13.43 1.81
CA SER A 121 -8.03 -13.50 1.69
C SER A 121 -8.66 -13.94 3.00
N VAL A 122 -9.76 -13.29 3.36
CA VAL A 122 -10.66 -13.69 4.44
C VAL A 122 -12.08 -13.61 3.87
N PRO A 123 -12.81 -14.73 3.78
CA PRO A 123 -14.13 -14.76 3.15
C PRO A 123 -15.06 -13.67 3.69
N LYS A 124 -15.67 -12.90 2.80
CA LYS A 124 -16.64 -11.82 3.09
C LYS A 124 -16.10 -10.67 3.97
N LYS A 125 -14.80 -10.65 4.30
CA LYS A 125 -14.20 -9.60 5.13
C LYS A 125 -13.08 -8.88 4.42
N PHE A 126 -12.00 -9.59 4.04
CA PHE A 126 -10.80 -8.96 3.51
C PHE A 126 -10.29 -9.66 2.25
N HIS A 127 -9.75 -8.87 1.33
CA HIS A 127 -8.98 -9.38 0.19
C HIS A 127 -7.91 -8.36 -0.20
N LYS A 128 -6.66 -8.82 -0.32
CA LYS A 128 -5.53 -7.99 -0.77
C LYS A 128 -4.54 -8.82 -1.53
N GLN A 129 -4.09 -8.26 -2.66
CA GLN A 129 -2.96 -8.75 -3.43
C GLN A 129 -1.82 -7.74 -3.28
N VAL A 130 -0.65 -8.23 -2.89
CA VAL A 130 0.56 -7.44 -2.68
C VAL A 130 1.61 -7.92 -3.64
N HIS A 131 1.91 -7.10 -4.66
CA HIS A 131 2.96 -7.42 -5.61
C HIS A 131 4.34 -7.13 -5.03
N LEU A 132 5.21 -8.15 -5.00
CA LEU A 132 6.58 -8.04 -4.54
C LEU A 132 7.53 -7.84 -5.73
N LYS A 133 8.33 -6.78 -5.68
CA LYS A 133 9.29 -6.45 -6.76
C LYS A 133 10.50 -7.39 -6.80
N GLU A 134 10.83 -7.96 -5.66
CA GLU A 134 12.02 -8.81 -5.48
C GLU A 134 11.63 -10.28 -5.54
N LYS A 135 12.51 -11.11 -6.10
CA LYS A 135 12.32 -12.56 -6.11
C LYS A 135 12.55 -13.15 -4.73
N VAL A 136 11.58 -13.93 -4.25
CA VAL A 136 11.61 -14.58 -2.94
C VAL A 136 11.64 -16.08 -3.05
N ASP A 137 12.19 -16.73 -2.03
CA ASP A 137 12.22 -18.19 -1.91
C ASP A 137 10.89 -18.68 -1.32
N GLU A 138 10.04 -19.26 -2.17
CA GLU A 138 8.70 -19.73 -1.80
C GLU A 138 8.73 -20.77 -0.67
N ASN A 139 9.82 -21.54 -0.56
CA ASN A 139 10.00 -22.55 0.51
C ASN A 139 10.39 -21.92 1.85
N LYS A 140 10.69 -20.62 1.89
CA LYS A 140 11.12 -19.90 3.09
C LYS A 140 10.17 -18.78 3.49
N ILE A 141 8.91 -18.92 3.13
CA ILE A 141 7.84 -18.02 3.57
C ILE A 141 7.38 -18.46 4.96
N LYS A 142 7.33 -17.52 5.90
CA LYS A 142 6.81 -17.72 7.25
C LYS A 142 5.69 -16.75 7.52
N ALA A 143 4.61 -17.23 8.14
CA ALA A 143 3.48 -16.39 8.50
C ALA A 143 3.09 -16.61 9.97
N THR A 144 2.79 -15.52 10.66
CA THR A 144 2.23 -15.52 12.01
C THR A 144 1.03 -14.59 12.08
N TYR A 145 0.05 -14.95 12.90
CA TYR A 145 -1.11 -14.11 13.13
C TYR A 145 -1.35 -13.96 14.63
N LYS A 146 -1.36 -12.70 15.10
CA LYS A 146 -1.55 -12.38 16.53
C LYS A 146 -2.23 -11.02 16.65
N ASN A 147 -3.19 -10.93 17.57
CA ASN A 147 -3.87 -9.67 17.91
C ASN A 147 -4.43 -8.90 16.70
N GLY A 148 -4.96 -9.62 15.70
CA GLY A 148 -5.53 -8.99 14.51
C GLY A 148 -4.50 -8.57 13.47
N VAL A 149 -3.21 -8.91 13.63
CA VAL A 149 -2.14 -8.59 12.68
C VAL A 149 -1.56 -9.87 12.11
N LEU A 150 -1.61 -10.00 10.78
CA LEU A 150 -0.90 -11.01 10.01
C LEU A 150 0.49 -10.46 9.66
N SER A 151 1.53 -11.18 10.05
CA SER A 151 2.92 -10.89 9.68
C SER A 151 3.44 -12.00 8.79
N VAL A 152 3.92 -11.66 7.60
CA VAL A 152 4.50 -12.60 6.63
C VAL A 152 5.93 -12.17 6.33
N THR A 153 6.89 -13.05 6.59
CA THR A 153 8.30 -12.84 6.27
C THR A 153 8.69 -13.72 5.08
N LEU A 154 9.21 -13.10 4.03
CA LEU A 154 9.60 -13.76 2.79
C LEU A 154 11.10 -13.54 2.55
N LYS A 155 11.88 -14.62 2.48
CA LYS A 155 13.33 -14.54 2.22
C LYS A 155 13.61 -14.28 0.74
N LYS A 156 14.51 -13.34 0.44
CA LYS A 156 14.94 -13.03 -0.93
C LYS A 156 15.87 -14.11 -1.47
N ILE A 157 15.73 -14.47 -2.75
CA ILE A 157 16.63 -15.42 -3.43
C ILE A 157 18.02 -14.82 -3.58
N ALA A 158 18.11 -13.53 -3.91
CA ALA A 158 19.35 -12.79 -4.06
C ALA A 158 19.31 -11.55 -3.15
N PRO A 159 19.80 -11.63 -1.92
CA PRO A 159 19.85 -10.48 -1.03
C PRO A 159 20.73 -9.37 -1.64
N LYS A 160 20.36 -8.11 -1.40
CA LYS A 160 21.16 -6.95 -1.85
C LYS A 160 22.59 -7.10 -1.33
N LYS A 161 23.58 -7.22 -2.23
CA LYS A 161 24.99 -7.25 -1.85
C LYS A 161 25.32 -5.91 -1.18
N LYS A 162 25.73 -5.97 0.09
CA LYS A 162 26.29 -4.78 0.75
C LYS A 162 27.54 -4.35 -0.02
N GLY A 163 27.62 -3.07 -0.38
CA GLY A 163 28.78 -2.52 -1.06
C GLY A 163 30.07 -2.85 -0.29
N LYS A 164 31.14 -3.21 -1.03
CA LYS A 164 32.44 -3.49 -0.43
C LYS A 164 33.09 -2.17 -0.01
N LYS A 165 33.47 -2.07 1.27
CA LYS A 165 34.26 -0.92 1.74
C LYS A 165 35.63 -0.96 1.08
N VAL A 166 35.96 0.04 0.25
CA VAL A 166 37.29 0.20 -0.37
C VAL A 166 38.13 1.03 0.59
N ARG A 167 39.32 0.54 0.93
CA ARG A 167 40.33 1.34 1.62
C ARG A 167 40.98 2.25 0.59
N VAL A 168 41.07 3.52 0.90
CA VAL A 168 41.88 4.49 0.17
C VAL A 168 43.25 4.44 0.83
N GLU A 169 44.29 4.15 0.05
CA GLU A 169 45.71 4.22 0.44
C GLU A 169 46.25 5.64 0.23
#